data_1b72612ba91577afe666f33e9b28d1ea
#
_entry.id   1b72612ba91577afe666f33e9b28d1ea
#
_cell.length_a   1.000
_cell.length_b   1.000
_cell.length_c   1.000
_cell.angle_alpha   90.00
_cell.angle_beta   90.00
_cell.angle_gamma   90.00
#
_symmetry.space_group_name_H-M   'P 1'
#
loop_
_entity.id
_entity.type
_entity.pdbx_description
1 polymer ?
#
loop_
_entity_poly.entity_id
_entity_poly.type
_entity_poly.pdbx_seq_one_letter_code
_entity_poly.pdbx_strand_id
1 'polypeptide(L)'
;MIKIKLTGALHVEMLQDLKRPHPFAAERIGFVMGRMGTLVDGRLILLTSYRVIPDNEYLEDLKVGARIGREAITWAMQAAYHGRAKREGVFHVHLHGHRGRTGMSGTDSREIPPMISGFQSVGREAAHGIIILSHNHGAAWVSLPGRDESIQAANISVIGCPIGVFEQGAER
;
A
#
# COMPACT_ATOMS: atom_id res chain seq x y z
N MET A 1 13.03 -10.86 -7.59
CA MET A 1 12.76 -10.32 -6.23
C MET A 1 12.17 -8.91 -6.34
N ILE A 2 11.26 -8.50 -5.41
CA ILE A 2 10.70 -7.14 -5.36
C ILE A 2 11.19 -6.46 -4.09
N LYS A 3 11.75 -5.25 -4.21
CA LYS A 3 12.15 -4.40 -3.10
C LYS A 3 11.34 -3.11 -3.13
N ILE A 4 10.84 -2.66 -1.98
CA ILE A 4 10.11 -1.39 -1.85
C ILE A 4 10.98 -0.42 -1.06
N LYS A 5 11.05 0.82 -1.52
CA LYS A 5 11.78 1.90 -0.84
C LYS A 5 10.91 3.14 -0.72
N LEU A 6 11.06 3.84 0.40
CA LEU A 6 10.44 5.15 0.62
C LEU A 6 11.36 6.03 1.47
N THR A 7 11.15 7.33 1.42
CA THR A 7 11.89 8.27 2.27
C THR A 7 11.37 8.25 3.70
N GLY A 8 12.22 8.64 4.67
CA GLY A 8 11.81 8.81 6.05
C GLY A 8 10.67 9.84 6.21
N ALA A 9 10.70 10.92 5.43
CA ALA A 9 9.64 11.92 5.44
C ALA A 9 8.28 11.33 5.03
N LEU A 10 8.23 10.60 3.90
CA LEU A 10 7.01 9.93 3.44
C LEU A 10 6.52 8.89 4.46
N HIS A 11 7.43 8.13 5.07
CA HIS A 11 7.08 7.16 6.11
C HIS A 11 6.43 7.85 7.34
N VAL A 12 6.98 8.96 7.78
CA VAL A 12 6.43 9.74 8.90
C VAL A 12 5.04 10.28 8.54
N GLU A 13 4.87 10.87 7.36
CA GLU A 13 3.58 11.37 6.87
C GLU A 13 2.51 10.27 6.87
N MET A 14 2.83 9.10 6.31
CA MET A 14 1.93 7.94 6.28
C MET A 14 1.54 7.50 7.70
N LEU A 15 2.52 7.35 8.60
CA LEU A 15 2.25 6.90 9.96
C LEU A 15 1.48 7.92 10.79
N GLN A 16 1.71 9.22 10.59
CA GLN A 16 0.96 10.28 11.27
C GLN A 16 -0.52 10.21 10.90
N ASP A 17 -0.85 10.00 9.62
CA ASP A 17 -2.23 9.86 9.18
C ASP A 17 -2.85 8.54 9.65
N LEU A 18 -2.21 7.41 9.37
CA LEU A 18 -2.74 6.09 9.67
C LEU A 18 -2.96 5.83 11.18
N LYS A 19 -2.26 6.57 12.04
CA LYS A 19 -2.43 6.51 13.51
C LYS A 19 -3.50 7.47 14.04
N ARG A 20 -4.05 8.38 13.24
CA ARG A 20 -5.09 9.28 13.72
C ARG A 20 -6.35 8.47 14.09
N PRO A 21 -6.87 8.62 15.31
CA PRO A 21 -8.15 7.99 15.65
C PRO A 21 -9.28 8.60 14.81
N HIS A 22 -10.31 7.80 14.53
CA HIS A 22 -11.55 8.30 13.97
C HIS A 22 -12.72 7.40 14.40
N PRO A 23 -13.96 7.96 14.50
CA PRO A 23 -15.10 7.23 15.03
C PRO A 23 -15.77 6.28 14.02
N PHE A 24 -15.35 6.27 12.76
CA PHE A 24 -16.06 5.61 11.66
C PHE A 24 -15.58 4.18 11.38
N ALA A 25 -14.37 3.82 11.80
CA ALA A 25 -13.76 2.53 11.52
C ALA A 25 -12.69 2.18 12.56
N ALA A 26 -12.25 0.92 12.55
CA ALA A 26 -11.19 0.45 13.45
C ALA A 26 -9.78 0.82 12.94
N GLU A 27 -9.63 1.05 11.65
CA GLU A 27 -8.35 1.34 10.98
C GLU A 27 -8.49 2.50 10.01
N ARG A 28 -7.35 3.14 9.69
CA ARG A 28 -7.27 4.10 8.59
C ARG A 28 -6.61 3.47 7.38
N ILE A 29 -7.05 3.93 6.22
CA ILE A 29 -6.53 3.57 4.91
C ILE A 29 -5.95 4.82 4.26
N GLY A 30 -4.91 4.65 3.47
CA GLY A 30 -4.41 5.66 2.56
C GLY A 30 -4.02 5.05 1.22
N PHE A 31 -3.69 5.89 0.27
CA PHE A 31 -3.07 5.48 -0.98
C PHE A 31 -1.68 6.06 -1.10
N VAL A 32 -0.73 5.25 -1.53
CA VAL A 32 0.62 5.70 -1.80
C VAL A 32 0.97 5.43 -3.26
N MET A 33 1.57 6.41 -3.91
CA MET A 33 2.03 6.28 -5.29
C MET A 33 3.42 5.65 -5.31
N GLY A 34 3.67 4.80 -6.31
CA GLY A 34 4.97 4.15 -6.43
C GLY A 34 5.41 3.97 -7.87
N ARG A 35 6.67 4.25 -8.14
CA ARG A 35 7.29 4.06 -9.47
C ARG A 35 8.11 2.80 -9.49
N MET A 36 7.91 2.02 -10.54
CA MET A 36 8.66 0.78 -10.74
C MET A 36 9.92 1.02 -11.57
N GLY A 37 11.05 0.55 -11.05
CA GLY A 37 12.33 0.44 -11.74
C GLY A 37 12.80 -1.00 -11.86
N THR A 38 13.73 -1.25 -12.77
CA THR A 38 14.38 -2.55 -12.95
C THR A 38 15.70 -2.58 -12.18
N LEU A 39 15.97 -3.65 -11.47
CA LEU A 39 17.26 -4.00 -10.86
C LEU A 39 17.85 -5.19 -11.60
N VAL A 40 19.14 -5.43 -11.42
CA VAL A 40 19.82 -6.62 -11.96
C VAL A 40 19.14 -7.91 -11.47
N ASP A 41 18.73 -7.93 -10.21
CA ASP A 41 18.15 -9.09 -9.50
C ASP A 41 16.62 -9.00 -9.27
N GLY A 42 15.94 -8.06 -9.95
CA GLY A 42 14.48 -7.95 -9.74
C GLY A 42 13.83 -6.61 -10.09
N ARG A 43 12.94 -6.17 -9.22
CA ARG A 43 12.20 -4.90 -9.37
C ARG A 43 12.34 -4.05 -8.11
N LEU A 44 12.45 -2.75 -8.33
CA LEU A 44 12.37 -1.72 -7.29
C LEU A 44 11.05 -0.97 -7.43
N ILE A 45 10.32 -0.85 -6.34
CA ILE A 45 9.21 0.10 -6.21
C ILE A 45 9.69 1.24 -5.31
N LEU A 46 9.77 2.45 -5.87
CA LEU A 46 10.04 3.65 -5.10
C LEU A 46 8.72 4.35 -4.80
N LEU A 47 8.32 4.40 -3.54
CA LEU A 47 7.15 5.13 -3.10
C LEU A 47 7.46 6.63 -3.11
N THR A 48 6.56 7.44 -3.66
CA THR A 48 6.84 8.84 -4.02
C THR A 48 5.96 9.84 -3.31
N SER A 49 4.69 9.53 -3.09
CA SER A 49 3.74 10.44 -2.45
C SER A 49 2.62 9.67 -1.78
N TYR A 50 2.01 10.26 -0.76
CA TYR A 50 0.90 9.70 0.00
C TYR A 50 -0.35 10.55 -0.18
N ARG A 51 -1.50 9.89 -0.29
CA ARG A 51 -2.81 10.52 -0.23
C ARG A 51 -3.53 10.10 1.03
N VAL A 52 -3.76 11.04 1.89
CA VAL A 52 -4.70 10.94 3.01
C VAL A 52 -6.12 10.77 2.47
N ILE A 53 -6.88 9.84 3.02
CA ILE A 53 -8.33 9.77 2.78
C ILE A 53 -9.03 10.64 3.83
N PRO A 54 -9.75 11.71 3.42
CA PRO A 54 -10.50 12.55 4.33
C PRO A 54 -11.60 11.78 5.06
N ASP A 55 -11.93 12.19 6.27
CA ASP A 55 -12.90 11.48 7.12
C ASP A 55 -14.29 11.36 6.45
N ASN A 56 -14.69 12.35 5.65
CA ASN A 56 -15.96 12.35 4.90
C ASN A 56 -15.96 11.40 3.67
N GLU A 57 -14.80 10.83 3.30
CA GLU A 57 -14.70 9.80 2.26
C GLU A 57 -14.76 8.38 2.84
N TYR A 58 -14.88 8.21 4.17
CA TYR A 58 -15.14 6.93 4.81
C TYR A 58 -16.63 6.65 4.92
N LEU A 59 -16.98 5.37 4.82
CA LEU A 59 -18.31 4.87 5.17
C LEU A 59 -18.26 4.33 6.59
N GLU A 60 -19.25 4.70 7.40
CA GLU A 60 -19.34 4.19 8.78
C GLU A 60 -19.52 2.67 8.79
N ASP A 61 -18.56 1.96 9.33
CA ASP A 61 -18.64 0.53 9.54
C ASP A 61 -17.65 0.10 10.63
N LEU A 62 -18.15 -0.04 11.86
CA LEU A 62 -17.34 -0.44 13.01
C LEU A 62 -17.07 -1.96 13.08
N LYS A 63 -17.61 -2.74 12.16
CA LYS A 63 -17.47 -4.21 12.15
C LYS A 63 -16.29 -4.70 11.32
N VAL A 64 -15.80 -3.88 10.41
CA VAL A 64 -14.62 -4.16 9.56
C VAL A 64 -13.52 -3.14 9.83
N GLY A 65 -12.30 -3.41 9.39
CA GLY A 65 -11.16 -2.54 9.61
C GLY A 65 -11.41 -1.11 9.13
N ALA A 66 -11.79 -0.93 7.85
CA ALA A 66 -12.24 0.35 7.29
C ALA A 66 -13.02 0.12 5.99
N ARG A 67 -13.99 0.98 5.72
CA ARG A 67 -14.65 1.07 4.41
C ARG A 67 -14.51 2.48 3.86
N ILE A 68 -14.06 2.58 2.63
CA ILE A 68 -13.91 3.87 1.93
C ILE A 68 -15.02 4.06 0.90
N GLY A 69 -15.42 5.30 0.74
CA GLY A 69 -16.47 5.72 -0.17
C GLY A 69 -16.03 5.74 -1.65
N ARG A 70 -16.99 6.06 -2.49
CA ARG A 70 -16.81 6.11 -3.94
C ARG A 70 -15.74 7.13 -4.35
N GLU A 71 -15.66 8.26 -3.66
CA GLU A 71 -14.75 9.36 -3.96
C GLU A 71 -13.29 8.92 -3.84
N ALA A 72 -12.94 8.23 -2.75
CA ALA A 72 -11.60 7.67 -2.53
C ALA A 72 -11.23 6.63 -3.60
N ILE A 73 -12.14 5.72 -3.93
CA ILE A 73 -11.93 4.71 -4.97
C ILE A 73 -11.78 5.37 -6.35
N THR A 74 -12.64 6.33 -6.68
CA THR A 74 -12.58 7.06 -7.96
C THR A 74 -11.26 7.79 -8.10
N TRP A 75 -10.78 8.46 -7.04
CA TRP A 75 -9.47 9.08 -7.04
C TRP A 75 -8.35 8.07 -7.33
N ALA A 76 -8.36 6.93 -6.64
CA ALA A 76 -7.34 5.90 -6.81
C ALA A 76 -7.32 5.32 -8.24
N MET A 77 -8.50 5.09 -8.83
CA MET A 77 -8.64 4.65 -10.21
C MET A 77 -8.10 5.70 -11.20
N GLN A 78 -8.43 6.99 -10.99
CA GLN A 78 -7.91 8.08 -11.80
C GLN A 78 -6.38 8.21 -11.65
N ALA A 79 -5.85 8.09 -10.44
CA ALA A 79 -4.41 8.10 -10.19
C ALA A 79 -3.71 6.94 -10.93
N ALA A 80 -4.25 5.73 -10.88
CA ALA A 80 -3.74 4.58 -11.63
C ALA A 80 -3.75 4.84 -13.15
N TYR A 81 -4.85 5.39 -13.67
CA TYR A 81 -4.98 5.73 -15.09
C TYR A 81 -3.96 6.80 -15.52
N HIS A 82 -3.83 7.89 -14.78
CA HIS A 82 -2.90 8.98 -15.11
C HIS A 82 -1.43 8.60 -14.88
N GLY A 83 -1.17 7.73 -13.91
CA GLY A 83 0.17 7.26 -13.58
C GLY A 83 0.77 6.31 -14.63
N ARG A 84 -0.03 5.67 -15.48
CA ARG A 84 0.40 4.61 -16.39
C ARG A 84 1.56 5.02 -17.31
N ALA A 85 1.51 6.23 -17.89
CA ALA A 85 2.57 6.72 -18.79
C ALA A 85 3.91 6.91 -18.09
N LYS A 86 3.91 7.13 -16.77
CA LYS A 86 5.10 7.27 -15.91
C LYS A 86 5.47 5.98 -15.20
N ARG A 87 4.75 4.87 -15.46
CA ARG A 87 4.84 3.61 -14.70
C ARG A 87 4.68 3.82 -13.20
N GLU A 88 3.82 4.75 -12.81
CA GLU A 88 3.50 5.08 -11.45
C GLU A 88 2.17 4.46 -11.07
N GLY A 89 2.21 3.52 -10.15
CA GLY A 89 1.05 2.79 -9.69
C GLY A 89 0.56 3.24 -8.33
N VAL A 90 -0.60 2.70 -7.95
CA VAL A 90 -1.29 2.97 -6.69
C VAL A 90 -1.14 1.77 -5.77
N PHE A 91 -0.79 2.02 -4.52
CA PHE A 91 -0.73 1.03 -3.46
C PHE A 91 -1.69 1.44 -2.35
N HIS A 92 -2.62 0.55 -2.02
CA HIS A 92 -3.40 0.66 -0.81
C HIS A 92 -2.48 0.49 0.40
N VAL A 93 -2.64 1.30 1.43
CA VAL A 93 -1.88 1.15 2.67
C VAL A 93 -2.78 1.29 3.88
N HIS A 94 -2.60 0.43 4.88
CA HIS A 94 -3.23 0.53 6.19
C HIS A 94 -2.30 0.04 7.29
N LEU A 95 -2.66 0.35 8.54
CA LEU A 95 -1.89 0.03 9.72
C LEU A 95 -2.70 -0.88 10.66
N HIS A 96 -2.20 -2.08 10.90
CA HIS A 96 -2.70 -2.95 11.97
C HIS A 96 -2.24 -2.47 13.35
N GLY A 97 -3.14 -2.39 14.30
CA GLY A 97 -2.90 -1.86 15.66
C GLY A 97 -2.06 -2.74 16.59
N HIS A 98 -1.28 -3.68 16.06
CA HIS A 98 -0.44 -4.58 16.86
C HIS A 98 1.07 -4.41 16.58
N ARG A 99 1.91 -5.06 17.37
CA ARG A 99 3.34 -5.23 17.11
C ARG A 99 3.61 -6.62 16.52
N GLY A 100 4.70 -6.73 15.77
CA GLY A 100 5.14 -7.99 15.20
C GLY A 100 4.75 -8.15 13.73
N ARG A 101 4.93 -9.35 13.23
CA ARG A 101 4.67 -9.68 11.82
C ARG A 101 3.23 -9.33 11.45
N THR A 102 3.09 -8.76 10.29
CA THR A 102 1.80 -8.40 9.71
C THR A 102 1.61 -9.15 8.39
N GLY A 103 0.37 -9.40 8.05
CA GLY A 103 -0.04 -10.07 6.82
C GLY A 103 -1.48 -9.71 6.50
N MET A 104 -2.01 -10.22 5.41
CA MET A 104 -3.41 -10.02 5.04
C MET A 104 -4.33 -10.67 6.07
N SER A 105 -5.30 -9.92 6.57
CA SER A 105 -6.43 -10.45 7.31
C SER A 105 -7.40 -11.21 6.39
N GLY A 106 -8.39 -11.89 6.95
CA GLY A 106 -9.44 -12.51 6.14
C GLY A 106 -10.25 -11.49 5.33
N THR A 107 -10.40 -10.27 5.81
CA THR A 107 -11.04 -9.16 5.08
C THR A 107 -10.13 -8.69 3.95
N ASP A 108 -8.85 -8.44 4.22
CA ASP A 108 -7.90 -8.03 3.19
C ASP A 108 -7.83 -9.03 2.04
N SER A 109 -7.79 -10.32 2.36
CA SER A 109 -7.72 -11.40 1.37
C SER A 109 -8.92 -11.46 0.43
N ARG A 110 -10.09 -10.95 0.86
CA ARG A 110 -11.29 -10.87 0.02
C ARG A 110 -11.39 -9.58 -0.77
N GLU A 111 -11.09 -8.44 -0.12
CA GLU A 111 -11.40 -7.11 -0.66
C GLU A 111 -10.25 -6.51 -1.50
N ILE A 112 -9.00 -6.85 -1.14
CA ILE A 112 -7.83 -6.25 -1.79
C ILE A 112 -7.58 -6.77 -3.22
N PRO A 113 -7.65 -8.08 -3.52
CA PRO A 113 -7.40 -8.55 -4.88
C PRO A 113 -8.32 -7.93 -5.94
N PRO A 114 -9.65 -7.80 -5.73
CA PRO A 114 -10.52 -7.11 -6.68
C PRO A 114 -10.15 -5.63 -6.89
N MET A 115 -9.74 -4.93 -5.82
CA MET A 115 -9.32 -3.54 -5.90
C MET A 115 -8.03 -3.39 -6.72
N ILE A 116 -7.02 -4.23 -6.47
CA ILE A 116 -5.77 -4.24 -7.25
C ILE A 116 -6.05 -4.57 -8.73
N SER A 117 -6.92 -5.54 -8.99
CA SER A 117 -7.36 -5.87 -10.35
C SER A 117 -8.03 -4.68 -11.04
N GLY A 118 -8.82 -3.89 -10.31
CA GLY A 118 -9.38 -2.63 -10.79
C GLY A 118 -8.27 -1.65 -11.20
N PHE A 119 -7.25 -1.43 -10.37
CA PHE A 119 -6.13 -0.56 -10.71
C PHE A 119 -5.37 -1.07 -11.94
N GLN A 120 -5.13 -2.38 -12.04
CA GLN A 120 -4.50 -3.01 -13.21
C GLN A 120 -5.32 -2.82 -14.49
N SER A 121 -6.64 -2.81 -14.41
CA SER A 121 -7.49 -2.66 -15.59
C SER A 121 -7.34 -1.29 -16.27
N VAL A 122 -7.01 -0.24 -15.52
CA VAL A 122 -6.86 1.14 -16.02
C VAL A 122 -5.41 1.61 -16.08
N GLY A 123 -4.50 1.00 -15.32
CA GLY A 123 -3.09 1.38 -15.19
C GLY A 123 -2.12 0.21 -15.42
N ARG A 124 -2.40 -0.64 -16.42
CA ARG A 124 -1.71 -1.92 -16.68
C ARG A 124 -0.19 -1.84 -16.90
N GLU A 125 0.34 -0.66 -17.19
CA GLU A 125 1.77 -0.43 -17.39
C GLU A 125 2.54 -0.17 -16.09
N ALA A 126 1.83 0.00 -14.97
CA ALA A 126 2.38 0.25 -13.65
C ALA A 126 2.22 -0.96 -12.72
N ALA A 127 3.02 -0.99 -11.66
CA ALA A 127 2.84 -1.96 -10.57
C ALA A 127 1.84 -1.38 -9.56
N HIS A 128 0.91 -2.20 -9.11
CA HIS A 128 -0.07 -1.84 -8.08
C HIS A 128 0.00 -2.83 -6.93
N GLY A 129 -0.54 -2.48 -5.77
CA GLY A 129 -0.47 -3.42 -4.67
C GLY A 129 -1.08 -2.95 -3.37
N ILE A 130 -0.72 -3.68 -2.32
CA ILE A 130 -1.06 -3.35 -0.93
C ILE A 130 0.20 -3.33 -0.07
N ILE A 131 0.21 -2.42 0.88
CA ILE A 131 1.19 -2.33 1.96
C ILE A 131 0.44 -2.40 3.28
N ILE A 132 0.77 -3.39 4.09
CA ILE A 132 0.23 -3.55 5.43
C ILE A 132 1.34 -3.26 6.42
N LEU A 133 1.12 -2.28 7.27
CA LEU A 133 2.05 -1.89 8.33
C LEU A 133 1.57 -2.41 9.68
N SER A 134 2.48 -2.64 10.59
CA SER A 134 2.24 -2.71 12.03
C SER A 134 3.18 -1.73 12.74
N HIS A 135 3.15 -1.66 14.07
CA HIS A 135 4.00 -0.69 14.77
C HIS A 135 5.51 -0.85 14.53
N ASN A 136 5.96 -2.02 14.11
CA ASN A 136 7.38 -2.33 13.91
C ASN A 136 7.67 -3.28 12.75
N HIS A 137 6.64 -3.61 11.95
CA HIS A 137 6.77 -4.47 10.77
C HIS A 137 5.99 -3.92 9.58
N GLY A 138 6.34 -4.40 8.39
CA GLY A 138 5.60 -4.11 7.17
C GLY A 138 5.68 -5.28 6.19
N ALA A 139 4.59 -5.53 5.49
CA ALA A 139 4.50 -6.50 4.41
C ALA A 139 3.83 -5.85 3.20
N ALA A 140 4.15 -6.31 2.00
CA ALA A 140 3.52 -5.80 0.79
C ALA A 140 3.36 -6.90 -0.25
N TRP A 141 2.28 -6.82 -1.00
CA TRP A 141 2.02 -7.66 -2.18
C TRP A 141 1.87 -6.75 -3.38
N VAL A 142 2.57 -7.08 -4.45
CA VAL A 142 2.70 -6.26 -5.65
C VAL A 142 2.24 -7.05 -6.86
N SER A 143 1.27 -6.54 -7.57
CA SER A 143 0.87 -7.00 -8.89
C SER A 143 1.70 -6.25 -9.94
N LEU A 144 2.47 -6.98 -10.71
CA LEU A 144 3.35 -6.43 -11.75
C LEU A 144 2.61 -6.32 -13.09
N PRO A 145 3.02 -5.42 -13.98
CA PRO A 145 2.49 -5.35 -15.34
C PRO A 145 2.49 -6.71 -16.05
N GLY A 146 1.34 -7.09 -16.60
CA GLY A 146 1.18 -8.35 -17.34
C GLY A 146 1.17 -9.61 -16.48
N ARG A 147 0.95 -9.48 -15.16
CA ARG A 147 0.79 -10.61 -14.25
C ARG A 147 -0.52 -10.49 -13.49
N ASP A 148 -1.26 -11.60 -13.41
CA ASP A 148 -2.52 -11.68 -12.67
C ASP A 148 -2.30 -11.89 -11.17
N GLU A 149 -1.18 -12.50 -10.79
CA GLU A 149 -0.85 -12.81 -9.40
C GLU A 149 -0.01 -11.72 -8.74
N SER A 150 -0.32 -11.42 -7.49
CA SER A 150 0.50 -10.56 -6.66
C SER A 150 1.68 -11.33 -6.07
N ILE A 151 2.84 -10.70 -6.08
CA ILE A 151 4.09 -11.24 -5.52
C ILE A 151 4.40 -10.49 -4.23
N GLN A 152 4.70 -11.22 -3.17
CA GLN A 152 5.12 -10.61 -1.91
C GLN A 152 6.50 -9.96 -2.08
N ALA A 153 6.63 -8.71 -1.61
CA ALA A 153 7.89 -7.99 -1.63
C ALA A 153 8.86 -8.58 -0.59
N ALA A 154 10.14 -8.65 -0.95
CA ALA A 154 11.18 -9.18 -0.07
C ALA A 154 11.44 -8.29 1.15
N ASN A 155 11.37 -6.97 0.95
CA ASN A 155 11.50 -6.00 2.03
C ASN A 155 10.87 -4.65 1.67
N ILE A 156 10.63 -3.85 2.72
CA ILE A 156 10.30 -2.43 2.65
C ILE A 156 11.40 -1.69 3.42
N SER A 157 12.11 -0.78 2.74
CA SER A 157 13.21 -0.02 3.33
C SER A 157 12.87 1.46 3.42
N VAL A 158 13.00 2.02 4.61
CA VAL A 158 12.87 3.46 4.86
C VAL A 158 14.24 4.10 4.75
N ILE A 159 14.42 4.99 3.78
CA ILE A 159 15.69 5.67 3.50
C ILE A 159 15.69 7.01 4.21
N GLY A 160 16.59 7.16 5.17
CA GLY A 160 16.69 8.38 5.99
C GLY A 160 17.64 8.19 7.15
N CYS A 161 17.50 9.01 8.18
CA CYS A 161 18.22 8.88 9.43
C CYS A 161 17.22 8.80 10.59
N PRO A 162 17.10 7.64 11.27
CA PRO A 162 17.79 6.38 11.00
C PRO A 162 17.24 5.66 9.74
N ILE A 163 18.02 4.72 9.21
CA ILE A 163 17.55 3.80 8.18
C ILE A 163 16.69 2.73 8.85
N GLY A 164 15.49 2.51 8.32
CA GLY A 164 14.61 1.42 8.74
C GLY A 164 14.49 0.34 7.65
N VAL A 165 14.47 -0.92 8.04
CA VAL A 165 14.22 -2.05 7.15
C VAL A 165 13.22 -3.01 7.78
N PHE A 166 12.13 -3.29 7.10
CA PHE A 166 11.16 -4.32 7.46
C PHE A 166 11.37 -5.51 6.53
N GLU A 167 11.97 -6.56 7.04
CA GLU A 167 12.23 -7.76 6.26
C GLU A 167 11.08 -8.76 6.41
N GLN A 168 10.81 -9.45 5.33
CA GLN A 168 9.99 -10.65 5.39
C GLN A 168 10.74 -11.68 6.20
N GLY A 169 10.20 -12.07 7.35
CA GLY A 169 10.85 -13.08 8.17
C GLY A 169 10.91 -14.41 7.43
N ALA A 170 12.09 -14.98 7.31
CA ALA A 170 12.24 -16.38 6.94
C ALA A 170 11.43 -17.24 7.92
N GLU A 171 10.62 -18.14 7.40
CA GLU A 171 10.08 -19.23 8.19
C GLU A 171 11.27 -20.01 8.75
N ARG A 172 11.38 -20.06 10.08
CA ARG A 172 12.26 -20.98 10.77
C ARG A 172 11.47 -22.20 11.18
#